data_99f187d24404b3c86c4bc38473ad834b
#
_entry.id   99f187d24404b3c86c4bc38473ad834b
#
_cell.length_a   1.000
_cell.length_b   1.000
_cell.length_c   1.000
_cell.angle_alpha   90.00
_cell.angle_beta   90.00
_cell.angle_gamma   90.00
#
_symmetry.space_group_name_H-M   'P 1'
#
loop_
_entity.id
_entity.type
_entity.pdbx_description
1 polymer ?
#
loop_
_entity_poly.entity_id
_entity_poly.type
_entity_poly.pdbx_seq_one_letter_code
_entity_poly.pdbx_strand_id
1 'polypeptide(L)'
;MIRNDFENLEKFEAASSEFFVPLRIGIPAAGGLRASFTGVTIDGVVISRIAATPCRIHRDVRTIGSTDRELLKVALHRRGRAGVEQDGRQVCLQPGDLVAYDTTRPYDLRHWDDFETFVIGIPRSRLGLNAELIGRRSALPLSADSGIGQVVSACITGLGSGIAEVSPAAGMHLADALISLIISAFTDASPARTETESDPGDRILAYSLANLADPALSVSSVARRHGMSVRYLQKLLHRRDISLAAWIRHERLHRIHRDLSNPSLASRTTAEIAARWGILDPTHLSRALKAEFGRTAQQIRRAAGS
;
A
#
# COMPACT_ATOMS: atom_id res chain seq x y z
N MET A 1 13.04 -12.93 -8.71
CA MET A 1 13.40 -11.65 -9.36
C MET A 1 13.28 -11.85 -10.88
N ILE A 2 12.60 -10.95 -11.56
CA ILE A 2 12.46 -10.92 -13.03
C ILE A 2 13.30 -9.76 -13.54
N ARG A 3 14.14 -9.99 -14.56
CA ARG A 3 14.83 -8.94 -15.29
C ARG A 3 14.68 -9.22 -16.77
N ASN A 4 14.04 -8.33 -17.49
CA ASN A 4 13.78 -8.44 -18.91
C ASN A 4 14.00 -7.11 -19.61
N ASP A 5 14.54 -7.17 -20.81
CA ASP A 5 14.62 -6.07 -21.75
C ASP A 5 13.63 -6.31 -22.90
N PHE A 6 12.95 -5.27 -23.36
CA PHE A 6 11.90 -5.35 -24.34
C PHE A 6 12.10 -4.35 -25.47
N GLU A 7 11.94 -4.82 -26.67
CA GLU A 7 11.83 -4.03 -27.91
C GLU A 7 10.45 -4.21 -28.56
N ASN A 8 9.64 -5.13 -28.01
CA ASN A 8 8.29 -5.42 -28.48
C ASN A 8 7.27 -4.92 -27.49
N LEU A 9 6.32 -4.09 -27.97
CA LEU A 9 5.29 -3.45 -27.15
C LEU A 9 4.35 -4.46 -26.49
N GLU A 10 3.89 -5.48 -27.23
CA GLU A 10 2.95 -6.47 -26.72
C GLU A 10 3.57 -7.30 -25.58
N LYS A 11 4.86 -7.65 -25.72
CA LYS A 11 5.59 -8.37 -24.66
C LYS A 11 5.79 -7.51 -23.41
N PHE A 12 6.07 -6.22 -23.57
CA PHE A 12 6.22 -5.29 -22.46
C PHE A 12 4.88 -5.04 -21.76
N GLU A 13 3.79 -4.89 -22.52
CA GLU A 13 2.43 -4.75 -21.98
C GLU A 13 2.01 -6.03 -21.22
N ALA A 14 2.24 -7.20 -21.79
CA ALA A 14 1.90 -8.48 -21.17
C ALA A 14 2.68 -8.68 -19.86
N ALA A 15 3.99 -8.47 -19.86
CA ALA A 15 4.83 -8.59 -18.66
C ALA A 15 4.42 -7.59 -17.58
N SER A 16 4.14 -6.35 -17.95
CA SER A 16 3.69 -5.31 -17.00
C SER A 16 2.31 -5.64 -16.42
N SER A 17 1.40 -6.19 -17.25
CA SER A 17 0.06 -6.58 -16.84
C SER A 17 0.09 -7.79 -15.89
N GLU A 18 0.93 -8.78 -16.15
CA GLU A 18 1.10 -9.97 -15.31
C GLU A 18 1.73 -9.58 -13.95
N PHE A 19 2.74 -8.72 -13.98
CA PHE A 19 3.46 -8.33 -12.79
C PHE A 19 2.64 -7.45 -11.84
N PHE A 20 1.82 -6.56 -12.39
CA PHE A 20 0.96 -5.66 -11.61
C PHE A 20 -0.52 -6.03 -11.72
N VAL A 21 -1.17 -5.47 -12.73
CA VAL A 21 -2.60 -5.60 -13.05
C VAL A 21 -2.78 -5.36 -14.55
N PRO A 22 -3.83 -5.88 -15.19
CA PRO A 22 -4.11 -5.60 -16.61
C PRO A 22 -4.09 -4.10 -16.90
N LEU A 23 -3.36 -3.69 -17.94
CA LEU A 23 -3.21 -2.33 -18.41
C LEU A 23 -2.93 -2.31 -19.92
N ARG A 24 -2.96 -1.13 -20.52
CA ARG A 24 -2.60 -0.92 -21.93
C ARG A 24 -1.42 0.04 -22.03
N ILE A 25 -0.51 -0.24 -22.95
CA ILE A 25 0.65 0.60 -23.22
C ILE A 25 0.61 1.08 -24.67
N GLY A 26 0.68 2.39 -24.87
CA GLY A 26 0.80 3.02 -26.18
C GLY A 26 2.13 3.75 -26.31
N ILE A 27 2.73 3.70 -27.50
CA ILE A 27 3.94 4.46 -27.86
C ILE A 27 3.62 5.53 -28.89
N PRO A 28 4.38 6.64 -28.97
CA PRO A 28 4.24 7.60 -30.05
C PRO A 28 4.44 6.98 -31.41
N ALA A 29 3.69 7.42 -32.43
CA ALA A 29 3.71 6.86 -33.78
C ALA A 29 5.10 6.87 -34.45
N ALA A 30 5.97 7.80 -34.09
CA ALA A 30 7.34 7.93 -34.62
C ALA A 30 8.41 7.28 -33.71
N GLY A 31 8.03 6.56 -32.66
CA GLY A 31 8.95 6.03 -31.65
C GLY A 31 9.05 4.50 -31.69
N GLY A 32 10.25 3.97 -31.43
CA GLY A 32 10.47 2.56 -31.09
C GLY A 32 10.42 2.36 -29.57
N LEU A 33 9.99 1.18 -29.14
CA LEU A 33 10.08 0.80 -27.72
C LEU A 33 11.48 0.28 -27.42
N ARG A 34 12.10 0.82 -26.39
CA ARG A 34 13.14 0.16 -25.60
C ARG A 34 12.73 0.28 -24.15
N ALA A 35 12.54 -0.86 -23.51
CA ALA A 35 12.16 -0.89 -22.11
C ALA A 35 12.96 -1.94 -21.36
N SER A 36 13.35 -1.63 -20.13
CA SER A 36 13.90 -2.58 -19.17
C SER A 36 13.01 -2.64 -17.94
N PHE A 37 12.76 -3.83 -17.49
CA PHE A 37 11.92 -4.11 -16.34
C PHE A 37 12.68 -5.05 -15.40
N THR A 38 12.86 -4.61 -14.16
CA THR A 38 13.39 -5.46 -13.09
C THR A 38 12.39 -5.43 -11.95
N GLY A 39 12.01 -6.60 -11.43
CA GLY A 39 11.03 -6.64 -10.35
C GLY A 39 11.11 -7.90 -9.50
N VAL A 40 10.59 -7.77 -8.29
CA VAL A 40 10.44 -8.85 -7.31
C VAL A 40 9.13 -8.68 -6.56
N THR A 41 8.53 -9.79 -6.15
CA THR A 41 7.38 -9.79 -5.25
C THR A 41 7.82 -10.40 -3.92
N ILE A 42 7.62 -9.66 -2.83
CA ILE A 42 7.95 -10.10 -1.47
C ILE A 42 6.69 -9.92 -0.63
N ASP A 43 6.16 -11.01 -0.12
CA ASP A 43 4.96 -11.04 0.71
C ASP A 43 3.80 -10.23 0.10
N GLY A 44 3.58 -10.42 -1.21
CA GLY A 44 2.56 -9.74 -1.99
C GLY A 44 2.90 -8.30 -2.41
N VAL A 45 3.92 -7.69 -1.82
CA VAL A 45 4.40 -6.36 -2.23
C VAL A 45 5.26 -6.49 -3.47
N VAL A 46 4.89 -5.76 -4.48
CA VAL A 46 5.61 -5.68 -5.76
C VAL A 46 6.61 -4.54 -5.70
N ILE A 47 7.86 -4.81 -5.98
CA ILE A 47 8.92 -3.79 -6.05
C ILE A 47 9.55 -3.89 -7.43
N SER A 48 9.53 -2.81 -8.19
CA SER A 48 10.04 -2.81 -9.55
C SER A 48 10.80 -1.54 -9.89
N ARG A 49 11.75 -1.68 -10.82
CA ARG A 49 12.42 -0.61 -11.54
C ARG A 49 12.06 -0.74 -13.01
N ILE A 50 11.57 0.31 -13.59
CA ILE A 50 11.16 0.39 -14.99
C ILE A 50 11.90 1.56 -15.64
N ALA A 51 12.59 1.29 -16.73
CA ALA A 51 13.14 2.32 -17.59
C ALA A 51 12.66 2.07 -19.01
N ALA A 52 12.18 3.10 -19.70
CA ALA A 52 11.70 2.95 -21.07
C ALA A 52 11.77 4.27 -21.86
N THR A 53 11.63 4.13 -23.17
CA THR A 53 11.35 5.24 -24.10
C THR A 53 9.95 5.82 -23.85
N PRO A 54 9.61 7.01 -24.38
CA PRO A 54 8.31 7.64 -24.17
C PRO A 54 7.13 6.70 -24.43
N CYS A 55 6.20 6.64 -23.48
CA CYS A 55 5.00 5.82 -23.61
C CYS A 55 3.84 6.39 -22.78
N ARG A 56 2.65 5.90 -23.07
CA ARG A 56 1.43 6.13 -22.27
C ARG A 56 0.94 4.81 -21.71
N ILE A 57 0.70 4.76 -20.41
CA ILE A 57 0.15 3.59 -19.72
C ILE A 57 -1.27 3.96 -19.28
N HIS A 58 -2.22 3.16 -19.70
CA HIS A 58 -3.63 3.43 -19.51
C HIS A 58 -4.35 2.24 -18.87
N ARG A 59 -5.15 2.52 -17.86
CA ARG A 59 -6.06 1.55 -17.26
C ARG A 59 -7.44 2.18 -17.14
N ASP A 60 -8.40 1.63 -17.83
CA ASP A 60 -9.79 2.10 -17.85
C ASP A 60 -10.75 1.10 -17.18
N VAL A 61 -12.02 1.43 -17.12
CA VAL A 61 -13.06 0.57 -16.54
C VAL A 61 -13.19 -0.78 -17.25
N ARG A 62 -12.75 -0.90 -18.51
CA ARG A 62 -12.82 -2.16 -19.29
C ARG A 62 -11.65 -3.07 -18.95
N THR A 63 -10.53 -2.51 -18.56
CA THR A 63 -9.34 -3.25 -18.13
C THR A 63 -9.38 -3.61 -16.65
N ILE A 64 -10.29 -3.04 -15.86
CA ILE A 64 -10.46 -3.37 -14.44
C ILE A 64 -11.38 -4.59 -14.33
N GLY A 65 -10.83 -5.72 -13.92
CA GLY A 65 -11.56 -6.96 -13.66
C GLY A 65 -11.84 -7.17 -12.16
N SER A 66 -12.93 -7.88 -11.85
CA SER A 66 -13.31 -8.18 -10.46
C SER A 66 -12.35 -9.15 -9.74
N THR A 67 -11.51 -9.85 -10.51
CA THR A 67 -10.51 -10.81 -9.99
C THR A 67 -9.10 -10.23 -9.97
N ASP A 68 -8.93 -8.97 -10.37
CA ASP A 68 -7.62 -8.33 -10.37
C ASP A 68 -7.11 -8.12 -8.95
N ARG A 69 -5.77 -8.11 -8.83
CA ARG A 69 -5.14 -7.69 -7.59
C ARG A 69 -5.46 -6.22 -7.34
N GLU A 70 -5.98 -5.92 -6.17
CA GLU A 70 -6.20 -4.55 -5.73
C GLU A 70 -4.89 -3.99 -5.16
N LEU A 71 -4.18 -3.19 -5.94
CA LEU A 71 -2.93 -2.58 -5.53
C LEU A 71 -3.09 -1.07 -5.37
N LEU A 72 -2.49 -0.52 -4.32
CA LEU A 72 -2.08 0.87 -4.30
C LEU A 72 -0.64 0.93 -4.80
N LYS A 73 -0.40 1.69 -5.85
CA LYS A 73 0.95 1.89 -6.39
C LYS A 73 1.52 3.20 -5.90
N VAL A 74 2.79 3.16 -5.49
CA VAL A 74 3.61 4.35 -5.20
C VAL A 74 4.77 4.35 -6.18
N ALA A 75 4.86 5.39 -6.98
CA ALA A 75 5.95 5.57 -7.94
C ALA A 75 6.90 6.67 -7.46
N LEU A 76 8.21 6.36 -7.44
CA LEU A 76 9.29 7.32 -7.31
C LEU A 76 9.84 7.60 -8.71
N HIS A 77 9.64 8.81 -9.20
CA HIS A 77 10.11 9.24 -10.51
C HIS A 77 11.57 9.64 -10.44
N ARG A 78 12.43 9.02 -11.25
CA ARG A 78 13.91 9.21 -11.18
C ARG A 78 14.47 9.99 -12.36
N ARG A 79 13.88 9.84 -13.54
CA ARG A 79 14.35 10.47 -14.76
C ARG A 79 13.23 10.73 -15.75
N GLY A 80 13.36 11.80 -16.54
CA GLY A 80 12.38 12.23 -17.53
C GLY A 80 11.26 13.05 -16.92
N ARG A 81 10.28 13.44 -17.72
CA ARG A 81 9.03 14.08 -17.28
C ARG A 81 7.88 13.11 -17.43
N ALA A 82 7.02 13.06 -16.44
CA ALA A 82 5.86 12.21 -16.46
C ALA A 82 4.61 12.95 -16.01
N GLY A 83 3.45 12.47 -16.44
CA GLY A 83 2.14 12.91 -15.97
C GLY A 83 1.38 11.75 -15.38
N VAL A 84 0.64 12.01 -14.31
CA VAL A 84 -0.29 11.06 -13.69
C VAL A 84 -1.65 11.72 -13.61
N GLU A 85 -2.67 10.99 -14.07
CA GLU A 85 -4.07 11.41 -13.97
C GLU A 85 -4.88 10.33 -13.28
N GLN A 86 -5.62 10.71 -12.25
CA GLN A 86 -6.60 9.87 -11.56
C GLN A 86 -7.63 10.74 -10.82
N ASP A 87 -8.90 10.32 -10.81
CA ASP A 87 -10.01 10.98 -10.09
C ASP A 87 -10.17 12.47 -10.43
N GLY A 88 -9.97 12.84 -11.69
CA GLY A 88 -10.07 14.23 -12.16
C GLY A 88 -8.90 15.13 -11.73
N ARG A 89 -7.86 14.55 -11.09
CA ARG A 89 -6.63 15.26 -10.77
C ARG A 89 -5.55 14.87 -11.77
N GLN A 90 -4.75 15.84 -12.17
CA GLN A 90 -3.63 15.66 -13.06
C GLN A 90 -2.40 16.38 -12.49
N VAL A 91 -1.25 15.71 -12.54
CA VAL A 91 0.03 16.26 -12.09
C VAL A 91 1.15 15.94 -13.08
N CYS A 92 2.08 16.89 -13.24
CA CYS A 92 3.35 16.66 -13.89
C CYS A 92 4.41 16.35 -12.83
N LEU A 93 5.09 15.22 -12.99
CA LEU A 93 6.14 14.76 -12.09
C LEU A 93 7.50 15.18 -12.61
N GLN A 94 8.34 15.62 -11.68
CA GLN A 94 9.76 15.87 -11.89
C GLN A 94 10.60 14.73 -11.27
N PRO A 95 11.85 14.55 -11.69
CA PRO A 95 12.76 13.66 -10.99
C PRO A 95 12.83 14.00 -9.48
N GLY A 96 12.63 13.00 -8.63
CA GLY A 96 12.54 13.17 -7.18
C GLY A 96 11.10 13.21 -6.63
N ASP A 97 10.08 13.21 -7.48
CA ASP A 97 8.70 13.16 -7.00
C ASP A 97 8.23 11.73 -6.69
N LEU A 98 7.51 11.60 -5.59
CA LEU A 98 6.73 10.43 -5.23
C LEU A 98 5.25 10.70 -5.54
N VAL A 99 4.57 9.72 -6.11
CA VAL A 99 3.13 9.81 -6.37
C VAL A 99 2.44 8.49 -6.08
N ALA A 100 1.23 8.55 -5.51
CA ALA A 100 0.39 7.38 -5.34
C ALA A 100 -0.74 7.35 -6.38
N TYR A 101 -1.15 6.15 -6.81
CA TYR A 101 -2.35 5.90 -7.60
C TYR A 101 -2.91 4.51 -7.34
N ASP A 102 -4.22 4.38 -7.48
CA ASP A 102 -4.99 3.20 -7.08
C ASP A 102 -5.42 2.39 -8.30
N THR A 103 -5.08 1.11 -8.33
CA THR A 103 -5.40 0.24 -9.49
C THR A 103 -6.86 -0.17 -9.56
N THR A 104 -7.64 0.03 -8.50
CA THR A 104 -9.10 -0.26 -8.50
C THR A 104 -9.91 0.80 -9.24
N ARG A 105 -9.28 1.91 -9.64
CA ARG A 105 -9.88 3.03 -10.34
C ARG A 105 -9.10 3.33 -11.62
N PRO A 106 -9.75 3.90 -12.65
CA PRO A 106 -9.07 4.31 -13.88
C PRO A 106 -7.93 5.28 -13.60
N TYR A 107 -6.84 5.12 -14.33
CA TYR A 107 -5.71 6.05 -14.31
C TYR A 107 -5.01 6.13 -15.67
N ASP A 108 -4.31 7.24 -15.89
CA ASP A 108 -3.48 7.47 -17.07
C ASP A 108 -2.09 7.95 -16.64
N LEU A 109 -1.06 7.31 -17.15
CA LEU A 109 0.33 7.71 -16.92
C LEU A 109 0.93 8.06 -18.28
N ARG A 110 1.55 9.23 -18.39
CA ARG A 110 2.21 9.68 -19.61
C ARG A 110 3.66 9.98 -19.32
N HIS A 111 4.54 9.38 -20.10
CA HIS A 111 5.99 9.67 -20.10
C HIS A 111 6.34 10.34 -21.41
N TRP A 112 6.83 11.61 -21.33
CA TRP A 112 7.15 12.41 -22.51
C TRP A 112 8.58 12.22 -22.98
N ASP A 113 9.47 11.80 -22.08
CA ASP A 113 10.89 11.59 -22.31
C ASP A 113 11.26 10.14 -21.99
N ASP A 114 12.50 9.73 -22.33
CA ASP A 114 13.08 8.50 -21.75
C ASP A 114 13.05 8.62 -20.24
N PHE A 115 12.48 7.64 -19.58
CA PHE A 115 12.22 7.71 -18.16
C PHE A 115 12.79 6.55 -17.36
N GLU A 116 12.93 6.78 -16.07
CA GLU A 116 13.19 5.75 -15.07
C GLU A 116 12.30 6.00 -13.86
N THR A 117 11.62 4.96 -13.41
CA THR A 117 10.76 5.00 -12.23
C THR A 117 10.89 3.72 -11.41
N PHE A 118 10.85 3.84 -10.08
CA PHE A 118 10.59 2.74 -9.19
C PHE A 118 9.10 2.70 -8.87
N VAL A 119 8.50 1.52 -8.93
CA VAL A 119 7.07 1.33 -8.62
C VAL A 119 6.93 0.28 -7.55
N ILE A 120 6.32 0.67 -6.44
CA ILE A 120 5.96 -0.20 -5.34
C ILE A 120 4.45 -0.45 -5.42
N GLY A 121 4.07 -1.70 -5.68
CA GLY A 121 2.66 -2.13 -5.66
C GLY A 121 2.34 -2.80 -4.33
N ILE A 122 1.47 -2.20 -3.55
CA ILE A 122 1.09 -2.69 -2.21
C ILE A 122 -0.34 -3.20 -2.29
N PRO A 123 -0.61 -4.47 -1.93
CA PRO A 123 -1.98 -4.95 -1.80
C PRO A 123 -2.78 -4.05 -0.84
N ARG A 124 -3.98 -3.63 -1.26
CA ARG A 124 -4.84 -2.76 -0.43
C ARG A 124 -5.13 -3.39 0.93
N SER A 125 -5.26 -4.71 0.99
CA SER A 125 -5.42 -5.47 2.24
C SER A 125 -4.27 -5.28 3.23
N ARG A 126 -3.04 -5.02 2.74
CA ARG A 126 -1.87 -4.74 3.59
C ARG A 126 -1.89 -3.31 4.17
N LEU A 127 -2.56 -2.40 3.52
CA LEU A 127 -2.70 -1.01 3.94
C LEU A 127 -3.90 -0.79 4.86
N GLY A 128 -4.89 -1.68 4.83
CA GLY A 128 -6.13 -1.49 5.55
C GLY A 128 -6.79 -0.17 5.18
N LEU A 129 -7.24 0.62 6.14
CA LEU A 129 -7.84 1.94 5.87
C LEU A 129 -6.84 2.99 5.38
N ASN A 130 -5.53 2.79 5.57
CA ASN A 130 -4.57 3.70 4.96
C ASN A 130 -4.64 3.66 3.43
N ALA A 131 -5.16 2.57 2.84
CA ALA A 131 -5.42 2.52 1.40
C ALA A 131 -6.35 3.65 0.94
N GLU A 132 -7.42 3.93 1.70
CA GLU A 132 -8.33 5.04 1.41
C GLU A 132 -7.67 6.41 1.62
N LEU A 133 -6.93 6.57 2.73
CA LEU A 133 -6.23 7.83 3.03
C LEU A 133 -5.22 8.17 1.93
N ILE A 134 -4.39 7.19 1.54
CA ILE A 134 -3.42 7.37 0.46
C ILE A 134 -4.13 7.50 -0.90
N GLY A 135 -5.17 6.71 -1.13
CA GLY A 135 -5.98 6.76 -2.35
C GLY A 135 -6.61 8.12 -2.61
N ARG A 136 -7.04 8.84 -1.58
CA ARG A 136 -7.53 10.23 -1.68
C ARG A 136 -6.43 11.22 -2.10
N ARG A 137 -5.19 10.85 -1.96
CA ARG A 137 -4.02 11.62 -2.41
C ARG A 137 -3.49 11.16 -3.77
N SER A 138 -4.22 10.30 -4.47
CA SER A 138 -3.87 9.88 -5.84
C SER A 138 -3.66 11.09 -6.73
N ALA A 139 -2.62 11.02 -7.56
CA ALA A 139 -2.18 12.11 -8.45
C ALA A 139 -1.86 13.43 -7.71
N LEU A 140 -1.46 13.36 -6.43
CA LEU A 140 -0.86 14.48 -5.71
C LEU A 140 0.62 14.13 -5.42
N PRO A 141 1.57 14.92 -5.90
CA PRO A 141 2.98 14.64 -5.73
C PRO A 141 3.42 14.90 -4.29
N LEU A 142 4.38 14.12 -3.84
CA LEU A 142 5.11 14.31 -2.60
C LEU A 142 6.58 14.45 -2.96
N SER A 143 7.24 15.52 -2.51
CA SER A 143 8.68 15.69 -2.74
C SER A 143 9.48 14.61 -2.01
N ALA A 144 10.42 14.01 -2.72
CA ALA A 144 11.38 13.06 -2.17
C ALA A 144 12.69 13.73 -1.70
N ASP A 145 12.77 15.06 -1.73
CA ASP A 145 14.01 15.80 -1.40
C ASP A 145 14.09 16.23 0.06
N SER A 146 13.00 16.07 0.83
CA SER A 146 12.95 16.52 2.22
C SER A 146 12.07 15.62 3.09
N GLY A 147 12.29 15.69 4.40
CA GLY A 147 11.48 15.01 5.41
C GLY A 147 11.35 13.50 5.18
N ILE A 148 10.18 12.98 5.47
CA ILE A 148 9.88 11.54 5.35
C ILE A 148 9.92 11.08 3.88
N GLY A 149 9.61 11.95 2.91
CA GLY A 149 9.72 11.64 1.48
C GLY A 149 11.14 11.29 1.06
N GLN A 150 12.15 11.97 1.61
CA GLN A 150 13.56 11.66 1.37
C GLN A 150 13.93 10.26 1.92
N VAL A 151 13.43 9.91 3.11
CA VAL A 151 13.67 8.58 3.71
C VAL A 151 13.05 7.49 2.84
N VAL A 152 11.80 7.69 2.40
CA VAL A 152 11.09 6.75 1.52
C VAL A 152 11.84 6.60 0.19
N SER A 153 12.27 7.71 -0.42
CA SER A 153 13.03 7.71 -1.67
C SER A 153 14.35 6.95 -1.55
N ALA A 154 15.10 7.18 -0.48
CA ALA A 154 16.35 6.47 -0.20
C ALA A 154 16.12 4.97 -0.01
N CYS A 155 15.08 4.58 0.74
CA CYS A 155 14.68 3.19 0.95
C CYS A 155 14.32 2.51 -0.38
N ILE A 156 13.44 3.12 -1.18
CA ILE A 156 13.02 2.57 -2.48
C ILE A 156 14.22 2.42 -3.42
N THR A 157 15.10 3.42 -3.47
CA THR A 157 16.29 3.39 -4.32
C THR A 157 17.27 2.28 -3.90
N GLY A 158 17.52 2.14 -2.60
CA GLY A 158 18.37 1.08 -2.05
C GLY A 158 17.82 -0.32 -2.33
N LEU A 159 16.52 -0.49 -2.18
CA LEU A 159 15.84 -1.76 -2.51
C LEU A 159 15.95 -2.10 -4.00
N GLY A 160 15.80 -1.11 -4.88
CA GLY A 160 15.89 -1.33 -6.32
C GLY A 160 17.27 -1.82 -6.79
N SER A 161 18.32 -1.58 -6.02
CA SER A 161 19.69 -2.02 -6.34
C SER A 161 20.13 -3.30 -5.62
N GLY A 162 19.59 -3.61 -4.44
CA GLY A 162 20.09 -4.68 -3.57
C GLY A 162 19.09 -5.79 -3.25
N ILE A 163 17.85 -5.72 -3.70
CA ILE A 163 16.78 -6.63 -3.27
C ILE A 163 17.02 -8.11 -3.65
N ALA A 164 17.83 -8.36 -4.67
CA ALA A 164 18.16 -9.71 -5.11
C ALA A 164 18.96 -10.52 -4.06
N GLU A 165 19.66 -9.83 -3.16
CA GLU A 165 20.52 -10.40 -2.14
C GLU A 165 19.81 -10.57 -0.79
N VAL A 166 18.56 -10.12 -0.68
CA VAL A 166 17.77 -10.16 0.55
C VAL A 166 17.16 -11.55 0.74
N SER A 167 17.40 -12.16 1.90
CA SER A 167 16.77 -13.44 2.24
C SER A 167 15.24 -13.30 2.36
N PRO A 168 14.45 -14.36 2.11
CA PRO A 168 12.98 -14.28 2.22
C PRO A 168 12.48 -13.77 3.58
N ALA A 169 13.11 -14.18 4.67
CA ALA A 169 12.75 -13.73 6.02
C ALA A 169 13.03 -12.24 6.23
N ALA A 170 14.20 -11.75 5.82
CA ALA A 170 14.53 -10.34 5.87
C ALA A 170 13.63 -9.53 4.92
N GLY A 171 13.25 -10.11 3.79
CA GLY A 171 12.36 -9.51 2.80
C GLY A 171 10.98 -9.15 3.37
N MET A 172 10.39 -10.02 4.20
CA MET A 172 9.10 -9.73 4.85
C MET A 172 9.19 -8.51 5.77
N HIS A 173 10.22 -8.44 6.62
CA HIS A 173 10.43 -7.29 7.50
C HIS A 173 10.67 -6.00 6.71
N LEU A 174 11.38 -6.13 5.61
CA LEU A 174 11.67 -5.01 4.72
C LEU A 174 10.41 -4.49 4.02
N ALA A 175 9.53 -5.39 3.57
CA ALA A 175 8.23 -5.01 3.00
C ALA A 175 7.34 -4.30 4.04
N ASP A 176 7.30 -4.80 5.29
CA ASP A 176 6.57 -4.15 6.38
C ASP A 176 7.12 -2.75 6.71
N ALA A 177 8.44 -2.62 6.77
CA ALA A 177 9.08 -1.34 7.01
C ALA A 177 8.79 -0.34 5.88
N LEU A 178 8.87 -0.78 4.63
CA LEU A 178 8.56 0.03 3.46
C LEU A 178 7.09 0.48 3.46
N ILE A 179 6.15 -0.41 3.76
CA ILE A 179 4.74 -0.06 3.90
C ILE A 179 4.54 1.00 4.98
N SER A 180 5.18 0.82 6.15
CA SER A 180 5.08 1.77 7.26
C SER A 180 5.63 3.15 6.90
N LEU A 181 6.76 3.20 6.19
CA LEU A 181 7.36 4.44 5.70
C LEU A 181 6.45 5.14 4.67
N ILE A 182 5.87 4.38 3.73
CA ILE A 182 4.94 4.92 2.73
C ILE A 182 3.67 5.46 3.41
N ILE A 183 3.09 4.72 4.34
CA ILE A 183 1.95 5.20 5.13
C ILE A 183 2.31 6.53 5.81
N SER A 184 3.42 6.58 6.53
CA SER A 184 3.87 7.80 7.21
C SER A 184 4.03 8.96 6.22
N ALA A 185 4.69 8.73 5.08
CA ALA A 185 4.92 9.78 4.09
C ALA A 185 3.63 10.37 3.53
N PHE A 186 2.66 9.52 3.19
CA PHE A 186 1.41 9.98 2.60
C PHE A 186 0.37 10.45 3.62
N THR A 187 0.50 10.09 4.91
CA THR A 187 -0.38 10.59 5.98
C THR A 187 0.18 11.86 6.61
N ASP A 188 1.50 11.99 6.75
CA ASP A 188 2.17 13.17 7.31
C ASP A 188 2.27 14.32 6.28
N ALA A 189 2.39 14.00 5.01
CA ALA A 189 2.46 14.95 3.90
C ALA A 189 1.12 15.67 3.61
N SER A 190 0.21 15.76 4.55
CA SER A 190 -0.79 16.81 4.49
C SER A 190 -0.05 18.13 4.40
N PRO A 191 -0.29 19.00 3.37
CA PRO A 191 0.03 20.40 3.51
C PRO A 191 -0.50 20.79 4.87
N ALA A 192 0.20 21.65 5.62
CA ALA A 192 -0.22 22.11 6.94
C ALA A 192 -1.71 22.49 6.92
N ARG A 193 -2.55 21.48 6.86
CA ARG A 193 -3.96 21.57 7.17
C ARG A 193 -3.95 21.70 8.69
N THR A 194 -4.32 22.85 9.14
CA THR A 194 -4.70 23.03 10.53
C THR A 194 -5.55 21.83 10.91
N GLU A 195 -5.39 21.31 12.13
CA GLU A 195 -6.19 20.18 12.65
C GLU A 195 -7.70 20.34 12.36
N THR A 196 -8.15 21.57 12.11
CA THR A 196 -9.50 21.99 11.74
C THR A 196 -9.92 21.55 10.31
N GLU A 197 -9.00 21.30 9.37
CA GLU A 197 -9.33 20.99 7.97
C GLU A 197 -9.29 19.49 7.62
N SER A 198 -8.74 18.66 8.50
CA SER A 198 -8.78 17.20 8.31
C SER A 198 -10.20 16.69 8.59
N ASP A 199 -10.75 15.89 7.67
CA ASP A 199 -12.04 15.22 7.89
C ASP A 199 -12.03 14.49 9.26
N PRO A 200 -13.01 14.76 10.13
CA PRO A 200 -13.08 14.15 11.45
C PRO A 200 -13.04 12.62 11.41
N GLY A 201 -13.59 11.99 10.36
CA GLY A 201 -13.52 10.55 10.16
C GLY A 201 -12.07 10.07 9.98
N ASP A 202 -11.28 10.76 9.18
CA ASP A 202 -9.87 10.39 8.95
C ASP A 202 -9.03 10.51 10.22
N ARG A 203 -9.26 11.54 11.05
CA ARG A 203 -8.59 11.68 12.35
C ARG A 203 -8.93 10.54 13.32
N ILE A 204 -10.20 10.14 13.35
CA ILE A 204 -10.67 9.01 14.19
C ILE A 204 -9.95 7.73 13.78
N LEU A 205 -9.87 7.45 12.49
CA LEU A 205 -9.27 6.24 11.97
C LEU A 205 -7.75 6.22 12.18
N ALA A 206 -7.07 7.34 11.91
CA ALA A 206 -5.63 7.49 12.16
C ALA A 206 -5.29 7.30 13.66
N TYR A 207 -6.06 7.92 14.56
CA TYR A 207 -5.90 7.73 16.00
C TYR A 207 -6.11 6.27 16.40
N SER A 208 -7.17 5.64 15.91
CA SER A 208 -7.48 4.24 16.23
C SER A 208 -6.38 3.30 15.75
N LEU A 209 -5.80 3.56 14.56
CA LEU A 209 -4.72 2.76 14.00
C LEU A 209 -3.44 2.87 14.85
N ALA A 210 -3.09 4.08 15.27
CA ALA A 210 -1.91 4.33 16.11
C ALA A 210 -2.03 3.66 17.50
N ASN A 211 -3.26 3.41 17.97
CA ASN A 211 -3.52 2.88 19.30
C ASN A 211 -4.07 1.45 19.31
N LEU A 212 -3.90 0.67 18.22
CA LEU A 212 -4.44 -0.70 18.12
C LEU A 212 -3.95 -1.65 19.21
N ALA A 213 -2.73 -1.44 19.72
CA ALA A 213 -2.13 -2.24 20.78
C ALA A 213 -2.80 -1.99 22.17
N ASP A 214 -3.49 -0.86 22.35
CA ASP A 214 -4.16 -0.55 23.60
C ASP A 214 -5.45 -1.42 23.76
N PRO A 215 -5.52 -2.33 24.75
CA PRO A 215 -6.72 -3.14 24.96
C PRO A 215 -7.96 -2.30 25.35
N ALA A 216 -7.78 -1.08 25.89
CA ALA A 216 -8.85 -0.15 26.21
C ALA A 216 -9.40 0.62 24.99
N LEU A 217 -8.77 0.49 23.83
CA LEU A 217 -9.26 1.12 22.60
C LEU A 217 -10.64 0.57 22.23
N SER A 218 -11.63 1.45 22.26
CA SER A 218 -13.04 1.17 21.98
C SER A 218 -13.70 2.36 21.29
N VAL A 219 -14.90 2.15 20.71
CA VAL A 219 -15.67 3.24 20.13
C VAL A 219 -15.89 4.38 21.12
N SER A 220 -16.13 4.05 22.39
CA SER A 220 -16.35 5.03 23.46
C SER A 220 -15.08 5.79 23.83
N SER A 221 -13.92 5.11 23.94
CA SER A 221 -12.66 5.77 24.25
C SER A 221 -12.22 6.72 23.11
N VAL A 222 -12.44 6.29 21.86
CA VAL A 222 -12.15 7.12 20.67
C VAL A 222 -13.07 8.34 20.62
N ALA A 223 -14.39 8.16 20.82
CA ALA A 223 -15.34 9.27 20.85
C ALA A 223 -14.96 10.31 21.91
N ARG A 224 -14.65 9.86 23.13
CA ARG A 224 -14.21 10.72 24.23
C ARG A 224 -12.91 11.47 23.87
N ARG A 225 -11.94 10.79 23.28
CA ARG A 225 -10.65 11.40 22.85
C ARG A 225 -10.86 12.54 21.85
N HIS A 226 -11.85 12.41 20.97
CA HIS A 226 -12.16 13.41 19.95
C HIS A 226 -13.26 14.39 20.35
N GLY A 227 -13.68 14.44 21.62
CA GLY A 227 -14.67 15.37 22.13
C GLY A 227 -16.07 15.22 21.50
N MET A 228 -16.44 14.00 21.08
CA MET A 228 -17.72 13.76 20.41
C MET A 228 -18.53 12.64 21.06
N SER A 229 -19.83 12.62 20.84
CA SER A 229 -20.67 11.50 21.27
C SER A 229 -20.45 10.25 20.42
N VAL A 230 -20.60 9.07 21.01
CA VAL A 230 -20.54 7.78 20.29
C VAL A 230 -21.49 7.78 19.09
N ARG A 231 -22.72 8.30 19.27
CA ARG A 231 -23.73 8.38 18.22
C ARG A 231 -23.26 9.23 17.03
N TYR A 232 -22.63 10.37 17.30
CA TYR A 232 -22.10 11.24 16.24
C TYR A 232 -20.95 10.56 15.51
N LEU A 233 -20.01 9.94 16.23
CA LEU A 233 -18.90 9.19 15.66
C LEU A 233 -19.41 8.06 14.74
N GLN A 234 -20.39 7.26 15.23
CA GLN A 234 -20.98 6.19 14.44
C GLN A 234 -21.67 6.74 13.17
N LYS A 235 -22.45 7.82 13.28
CA LYS A 235 -23.10 8.47 12.13
C LYS A 235 -22.10 8.98 11.11
N LEU A 236 -20.96 9.53 11.58
CA LEU A 236 -19.90 10.05 10.73
C LEU A 236 -19.24 8.93 9.91
N LEU A 237 -18.90 7.80 10.56
CA LEU A 237 -18.26 6.67 9.91
C LEU A 237 -19.23 5.81 9.09
N HIS A 238 -20.50 5.74 9.49
CA HIS A 238 -21.53 5.03 8.72
C HIS A 238 -21.76 5.63 7.32
N ARG A 239 -21.54 6.94 7.14
CA ARG A 239 -21.58 7.58 5.81
C ARG A 239 -20.50 7.04 4.85
N ARG A 240 -19.54 6.29 5.38
CA ARG A 240 -18.43 5.65 4.67
C ARG A 240 -18.51 4.13 4.74
N ASP A 241 -19.66 3.60 5.18
CA ASP A 241 -19.90 2.16 5.43
C ASP A 241 -18.90 1.53 6.42
N ILE A 242 -18.36 2.34 7.36
CA ILE A 242 -17.39 1.88 8.36
C ILE A 242 -18.06 1.71 9.73
N SER A 243 -17.97 0.51 10.27
CA SER A 243 -18.20 0.23 11.69
C SER A 243 -16.86 0.24 12.43
N LEU A 244 -16.59 1.25 13.27
CA LEU A 244 -15.29 1.40 13.94
C LEU A 244 -14.94 0.17 14.80
N ALA A 245 -15.89 -0.44 15.47
CA ALA A 245 -15.64 -1.63 16.29
C ALA A 245 -15.20 -2.83 15.43
N ALA A 246 -15.92 -3.07 14.33
CA ALA A 246 -15.58 -4.13 13.38
C ALA A 246 -14.22 -3.87 12.73
N TRP A 247 -13.95 -2.63 12.39
CA TRP A 247 -12.69 -2.23 11.79
C TRP A 247 -11.49 -2.39 12.73
N ILE A 248 -11.56 -1.91 13.98
CA ILE A 248 -10.50 -2.12 14.99
C ILE A 248 -10.21 -3.61 15.15
N ARG A 249 -11.26 -4.43 15.20
CA ARG A 249 -11.12 -5.89 15.29
C ARG A 249 -10.42 -6.46 14.07
N HIS A 250 -10.83 -6.07 12.87
CA HIS A 250 -10.22 -6.48 11.59
C HIS A 250 -8.72 -6.15 11.57
N GLU A 251 -8.34 -4.91 11.85
CA GLU A 251 -6.95 -4.47 11.88
C GLU A 251 -6.10 -5.24 12.91
N ARG A 252 -6.65 -5.51 14.09
CA ARG A 252 -5.98 -6.33 15.11
C ARG A 252 -5.74 -7.75 14.61
N LEU A 253 -6.76 -8.38 14.00
CA LEU A 253 -6.65 -9.74 13.49
C LEU A 253 -5.62 -9.86 12.36
N HIS A 254 -5.57 -8.89 11.46
CA HIS A 254 -4.55 -8.86 10.41
C HIS A 254 -3.13 -8.75 10.96
N ARG A 255 -2.92 -7.93 11.99
CA ARG A 255 -1.62 -7.83 12.67
C ARG A 255 -1.24 -9.12 13.39
N ILE A 256 -2.19 -9.75 14.06
CA ILE A 256 -2.01 -11.05 14.71
C ILE A 256 -1.71 -12.13 13.67
N HIS A 257 -2.43 -12.18 12.56
CA HIS A 257 -2.17 -13.11 11.46
C HIS A 257 -0.73 -12.96 10.94
N ARG A 258 -0.30 -11.73 10.68
CA ARG A 258 1.06 -11.42 10.24
C ARG A 258 2.10 -11.89 11.26
N ASP A 259 1.92 -11.55 12.54
CA ASP A 259 2.85 -11.93 13.60
C ASP A 259 2.88 -13.46 13.81
N LEU A 260 1.75 -14.17 13.62
CA LEU A 260 1.70 -15.64 13.64
C LEU A 260 2.43 -16.27 12.45
N SER A 261 2.47 -15.58 11.31
CA SER A 261 3.18 -16.02 10.10
C SER A 261 4.67 -15.68 10.14
N ASN A 262 5.13 -14.92 11.12
CA ASN A 262 6.52 -14.49 11.23
C ASN A 262 7.37 -15.55 11.95
N PRO A 263 8.37 -16.20 11.27
CA PRO A 263 9.24 -17.19 11.89
C PRO A 263 10.02 -16.68 13.10
N SER A 264 10.37 -15.38 13.13
CA SER A 264 11.08 -14.78 14.28
C SER A 264 10.23 -14.72 15.55
N LEU A 265 8.92 -14.90 15.44
CA LEU A 265 7.99 -14.94 16.57
C LEU A 265 7.46 -16.35 16.86
N ALA A 266 8.08 -17.39 16.30
CA ALA A 266 7.64 -18.77 16.45
C ALA A 266 7.65 -19.24 17.92
N SER A 267 8.58 -18.71 18.74
CA SER A 267 8.67 -18.99 20.18
C SER A 267 7.58 -18.32 21.03
N ARG A 268 6.92 -17.30 20.53
CA ARG A 268 5.83 -16.64 21.23
C ARG A 268 4.55 -17.44 21.16
N THR A 269 3.80 -17.50 22.23
CA THR A 269 2.47 -18.12 22.23
C THR A 269 1.46 -17.30 21.41
N THR A 270 0.38 -17.93 20.96
CA THR A 270 -0.71 -17.22 20.28
C THR A 270 -1.35 -16.16 21.19
N ALA A 271 -1.44 -16.44 22.49
CA ALA A 271 -1.98 -15.50 23.48
C ALA A 271 -1.10 -14.26 23.65
N GLU A 272 0.23 -14.43 23.71
CA GLU A 272 1.18 -13.29 23.78
C GLU A 272 1.10 -12.41 22.54
N ILE A 273 1.02 -13.03 21.35
CA ILE A 273 0.87 -12.27 20.09
C ILE A 273 -0.46 -11.51 20.08
N ALA A 274 -1.56 -12.13 20.51
CA ALA A 274 -2.86 -11.49 20.59
C ALA A 274 -2.90 -10.34 21.60
N ALA A 275 -2.32 -10.54 22.77
CA ALA A 275 -2.23 -9.53 23.83
C ALA A 275 -1.46 -8.30 23.37
N ARG A 276 -0.40 -8.47 22.60
CA ARG A 276 0.36 -7.36 21.98
C ARG A 276 -0.52 -6.45 21.13
N TRP A 277 -1.58 -7.00 20.54
CA TRP A 277 -2.54 -6.26 19.70
C TRP A 277 -3.88 -6.02 20.40
N GLY A 278 -3.91 -6.04 21.73
CA GLY A 278 -5.07 -5.68 22.54
C GLY A 278 -6.22 -6.70 22.51
N ILE A 279 -5.98 -7.97 22.11
CA ILE A 279 -6.94 -9.06 22.22
C ILE A 279 -6.49 -9.98 23.36
N LEU A 280 -7.22 -9.93 24.48
CA LEU A 280 -6.85 -10.66 25.71
C LEU A 280 -7.61 -11.99 25.88
N ASP A 281 -8.73 -12.21 25.15
CA ASP A 281 -9.53 -13.44 25.24
C ASP A 281 -9.13 -14.45 24.15
N PRO A 282 -8.48 -15.57 24.52
CA PRO A 282 -8.05 -16.60 23.58
C PRO A 282 -9.20 -17.29 22.83
N THR A 283 -10.35 -17.45 23.50
CA THR A 283 -11.53 -18.12 22.92
C THR A 283 -12.14 -17.25 21.82
N HIS A 284 -12.22 -15.96 22.09
CA HIS A 284 -12.68 -14.98 21.11
C HIS A 284 -11.73 -14.88 19.91
N LEU A 285 -10.42 -14.95 20.16
CA LEU A 285 -9.40 -14.90 19.12
C LEU A 285 -9.51 -16.09 18.15
N SER A 286 -9.63 -17.32 18.67
CA SER A 286 -9.68 -18.52 17.82
C SER A 286 -10.87 -18.49 16.84
N ARG A 287 -12.05 -18.12 17.33
CA ARG A 287 -13.25 -17.96 16.49
C ARG A 287 -13.09 -16.82 15.49
N ALA A 288 -12.47 -15.71 15.91
CA ALA A 288 -12.26 -14.56 15.07
C ALA A 288 -11.30 -14.85 13.92
N LEU A 289 -10.16 -15.51 14.18
CA LEU A 289 -9.20 -15.91 13.14
C LEU A 289 -9.85 -16.89 12.14
N LYS A 290 -10.64 -17.84 12.62
CA LYS A 290 -11.33 -18.78 11.73
C LYS A 290 -12.39 -18.09 10.87
N ALA A 291 -13.12 -17.13 11.43
CA ALA A 291 -14.12 -16.36 10.67
C ALA A 291 -13.48 -15.45 9.62
N GLU A 292 -12.35 -14.80 9.95
CA GLU A 292 -11.69 -13.82 9.09
C GLU A 292 -10.85 -14.49 7.99
N PHE A 293 -10.05 -15.52 8.36
CA PHE A 293 -9.05 -16.11 7.46
C PHE A 293 -9.36 -17.57 7.07
N GLY A 294 -10.46 -18.15 7.54
CA GLY A 294 -10.77 -19.56 7.33
C GLY A 294 -9.79 -20.54 8.02
N ARG A 295 -8.85 -20.03 8.83
CA ARG A 295 -7.74 -20.79 9.41
C ARG A 295 -7.61 -20.54 10.91
N THR A 296 -7.16 -21.57 11.63
CA THR A 296 -6.77 -21.44 13.03
C THR A 296 -5.35 -20.89 13.17
N ALA A 297 -4.99 -20.36 14.34
CA ALA A 297 -3.63 -19.88 14.61
C ALA A 297 -2.55 -20.94 14.32
N GLN A 298 -2.83 -22.21 14.64
CA GLN A 298 -1.91 -23.31 14.37
C GLN A 298 -1.75 -23.57 12.86
N GLN A 299 -2.84 -23.49 12.09
CA GLN A 299 -2.79 -23.65 10.64
C GLN A 299 -2.02 -22.50 9.96
N ILE A 300 -2.19 -21.25 10.46
CA ILE A 300 -1.44 -20.08 9.99
C ILE A 300 0.05 -20.29 10.22
N ARG A 301 0.45 -20.70 11.42
CA ARG A 301 1.86 -20.99 11.76
C ARG A 301 2.46 -22.11 10.90
N ARG A 302 1.74 -23.21 10.68
CA ARG A 302 2.22 -24.31 9.83
C ARG A 302 2.45 -23.87 8.40
N ALA A 303 1.55 -23.09 7.85
CA ALA A 303 1.66 -22.58 6.48
C ALA A 303 2.86 -21.62 6.29
N ALA A 304 3.33 -20.99 7.36
CA ALA A 304 4.50 -20.09 7.32
C ALA A 304 5.83 -20.80 7.53
N GLY A 305 5.83 -22.03 8.05
CA GLY A 305 7.03 -22.85 8.29
C GLY A 305 7.27 -23.93 7.24
N SER A 306 6.41 -23.99 6.22
CA SER A 306 6.55 -24.84 5.02
C SER A 306 7.09 -24.03 3.86
#